data_dcc9a43d83227864e640998e50fb5dc5
#
_entry.id   dcc9a43d83227864e640998e50fb5dc5
#
_cell.length_a   1.000
_cell.length_b   1.000
_cell.length_c   1.000
_cell.angle_alpha   90.00
_cell.angle_beta   90.00
_cell.angle_gamma   90.00
#
_symmetry.space_group_name_H-M   'P 1'
#
loop_
_entity.id
_entity.type
_entity.pdbx_description
1 polymer ?
#
loop_
_entity_poly.entity_id
_entity_poly.type
_entity_poly.pdbx_seq_one_letter_code
_entity_poly.pdbx_strand_id
1 'polypeptide(L)'
;MTYAIPDQKVLLLDIETKPAQAYVWRAYGEQNVSPDQVIDSGGVICVGAKWLGEKKTYLYSDWEHGHVEMLKAIHEMISYADSVVTYNGDRFDLPKLQGEFLLAGLTPTPPVTSIDVYKSVKKFGFFISKLAVVGPLLDLGAKQETGGFKLWLDVMAGNVSAQKKMARYCEQDVKLLEKLYLRIRPYIRNHPHMGKVGAH
;
A
#
# COMPACT_ATOMS: atom_id res chain seq x y z
N MET A 1 -7.05 -34.96 -18.61
CA MET A 1 -5.85 -34.39 -17.94
C MET A 1 -6.24 -33.06 -17.35
N THR A 2 -6.47 -33.02 -16.07
CA THR A 2 -6.72 -31.77 -15.30
C THR A 2 -5.34 -31.11 -15.10
N TYR A 3 -5.06 -30.08 -15.86
CA TYR A 3 -3.91 -29.23 -15.56
C TYR A 3 -4.23 -28.50 -14.26
N ALA A 4 -3.56 -28.88 -13.18
CA ALA A 4 -3.54 -28.08 -11.97
C ALA A 4 -2.88 -26.74 -12.34
N ILE A 5 -3.65 -25.67 -12.32
CA ILE A 5 -3.13 -24.33 -12.47
C ILE A 5 -2.38 -24.02 -11.16
N PRO A 6 -1.09 -23.63 -11.21
CA PRO A 6 -0.37 -23.27 -10.01
C PRO A 6 -1.15 -22.22 -9.23
N ASP A 7 -1.23 -22.37 -7.91
CA ASP A 7 -1.81 -21.35 -7.04
C ASP A 7 -1.05 -20.04 -7.25
N GLN A 8 -1.70 -19.08 -7.88
CA GLN A 8 -1.11 -17.76 -8.12
C GLN A 8 -0.90 -17.02 -6.80
N LYS A 9 0.31 -16.53 -6.62
CA LYS A 9 0.72 -15.77 -5.45
C LYS A 9 0.35 -14.31 -5.62
N VAL A 10 -0.78 -13.93 -5.06
CA VAL A 10 -1.29 -12.57 -5.09
C VAL A 10 -0.97 -11.88 -3.78
N LEU A 11 -0.15 -10.85 -3.85
CA LEU A 11 0.23 -10.02 -2.71
C LEU A 11 -0.66 -8.78 -2.66
N LEU A 12 -1.34 -8.56 -1.54
CA LEU A 12 -2.00 -7.27 -1.26
C LEU A 12 -1.02 -6.41 -0.47
N LEU A 13 -0.92 -5.13 -0.84
CA LEU A 13 0.08 -4.21 -0.31
C LEU A 13 -0.51 -2.83 -0.08
N ASP A 14 -0.08 -2.19 1.02
CA ASP A 14 -0.35 -0.79 1.37
C ASP A 14 0.86 -0.22 2.11
N ILE A 15 1.19 1.04 1.89
CA ILE A 15 2.33 1.71 2.54
C ILE A 15 1.91 2.97 3.28
N GLU A 16 2.64 3.27 4.34
CA GLU A 16 2.60 4.57 5.01
C GLU A 16 3.94 5.28 4.83
N THR A 17 3.86 6.56 4.52
CA THR A 17 5.05 7.39 4.31
C THR A 17 5.12 8.53 5.30
N LYS A 18 6.32 8.89 5.75
CA LYS A 18 6.54 10.14 6.46
C LYS A 18 6.45 11.31 5.47
N PRO A 19 5.96 12.47 5.89
CA PRO A 19 5.98 13.68 5.08
C PRO A 19 7.42 14.18 4.87
N ALA A 20 7.64 14.88 3.76
CA ALA A 20 8.86 15.64 3.57
C ALA A 20 8.95 16.80 4.57
N GLN A 21 10.18 17.20 4.92
CA GLN A 21 10.46 18.37 5.74
C GLN A 21 11.26 19.39 4.94
N ALA A 22 10.85 20.65 5.01
CA ALA A 22 11.53 21.73 4.31
C ALA A 22 11.44 23.04 5.08
N TYR A 23 12.44 23.91 4.93
CA TYR A 23 12.35 25.29 5.39
C TYR A 23 11.58 26.14 4.39
N VAL A 24 10.62 26.89 4.86
CA VAL A 24 9.81 27.80 4.05
C VAL A 24 9.76 29.19 4.70
N TRP A 25 9.78 30.24 3.90
CA TRP A 25 9.75 31.60 4.41
C TRP A 25 8.38 32.05 4.93
N ARG A 26 7.30 31.35 4.52
CA ARG A 26 5.92 31.65 4.93
C ARG A 26 5.04 30.42 4.85
N ALA A 27 4.01 30.34 5.70
CA ALA A 27 3.12 29.20 5.79
C ALA A 27 1.92 29.28 4.82
N TYR A 28 1.64 30.42 4.23
CA TYR A 28 0.46 30.66 3.39
C TYR A 28 0.85 31.15 1.98
N GLY A 29 0.02 30.82 1.00
CA GLY A 29 0.20 31.13 -0.42
C GLY A 29 0.86 30.00 -1.19
N GLU A 30 0.98 30.16 -2.51
CA GLU A 30 1.73 29.20 -3.34
C GLU A 30 3.21 29.24 -2.95
N GLN A 31 3.73 28.06 -2.65
CA GLN A 31 5.13 27.90 -2.31
C GLN A 31 5.73 26.84 -3.22
N ASN A 32 6.70 27.26 -4.02
CA ASN A 32 7.62 26.35 -4.66
C ASN A 32 8.76 26.12 -3.68
N VAL A 33 8.86 24.91 -3.14
CA VAL A 33 9.97 24.50 -2.29
C VAL A 33 11.14 24.15 -3.19
N SER A 34 12.24 24.89 -3.08
CA SER A 34 13.45 24.61 -3.81
C SER A 34 14.17 23.38 -3.22
N PRO A 35 14.89 22.57 -4.01
CA PRO A 35 15.58 21.38 -3.51
C PRO A 35 16.54 21.63 -2.34
N ASP A 36 17.18 22.78 -2.30
CA ASP A 36 18.10 23.22 -1.23
C ASP A 36 17.38 23.58 0.10
N GLN A 37 16.06 23.77 0.06
CA GLN A 37 15.23 23.98 1.25
C GLN A 37 14.76 22.65 1.87
N VAL A 38 14.88 21.53 1.16
CA VAL A 38 14.43 20.22 1.63
C VAL A 38 15.44 19.63 2.60
N ILE A 39 15.01 19.35 3.83
CA ILE A 39 15.81 18.71 4.89
C ILE A 39 15.69 17.20 4.81
N ASP A 40 14.45 16.72 4.58
CA ASP A 40 14.10 15.31 4.48
C ASP A 40 13.05 15.15 3.37
N SER A 41 13.35 14.36 2.38
CA SER A 41 12.42 14.11 1.25
C SER A 41 11.22 13.23 1.59
N GLY A 42 11.10 12.80 2.83
CA GLY A 42 10.10 11.80 3.23
C GLY A 42 10.62 10.38 3.01
N GLY A 43 9.72 9.43 2.94
CA GLY A 43 10.05 8.03 2.69
C GLY A 43 9.04 7.06 3.26
N VAL A 44 9.14 5.80 2.90
CA VAL A 44 8.28 4.74 3.44
C VAL A 44 8.69 4.42 4.88
N ILE A 45 7.74 4.38 5.79
CA ILE A 45 7.97 4.11 7.22
C ILE A 45 7.26 2.86 7.73
N CYS A 46 6.21 2.43 7.05
CA CYS A 46 5.48 1.22 7.42
C CYS A 46 4.88 0.60 6.16
N VAL A 47 4.89 -0.71 6.09
CA VAL A 47 4.30 -1.48 4.99
C VAL A 47 3.46 -2.60 5.56
N GLY A 48 2.20 -2.66 5.13
CA GLY A 48 1.32 -3.79 5.32
C GLY A 48 1.31 -4.66 4.08
N ALA A 49 1.46 -5.97 4.26
CA ALA A 49 1.41 -6.93 3.17
C ALA A 49 0.62 -8.17 3.59
N LYS A 50 -0.09 -8.78 2.64
CA LYS A 50 -0.90 -9.96 2.90
C LYS A 50 -1.01 -10.82 1.64
N TRP A 51 -0.74 -12.10 1.77
CA TRP A 51 -1.04 -13.05 0.70
C TRP A 51 -2.55 -13.28 0.63
N LEU A 52 -3.09 -13.25 -0.56
CA LEU A 52 -4.53 -13.49 -0.78
C LEU A 52 -4.94 -14.84 -0.22
N GLY A 53 -6.00 -14.84 0.60
CA GLY A 53 -6.53 -16.05 1.23
C GLY A 53 -5.82 -16.47 2.52
N GLU A 54 -4.65 -15.94 2.85
CA GLU A 54 -4.02 -16.20 4.15
C GLU A 54 -4.71 -15.40 5.26
N LYS A 55 -4.62 -15.90 6.50
CA LYS A 55 -5.10 -15.17 7.69
C LYS A 55 -4.09 -14.11 8.16
N LYS A 56 -2.81 -14.36 7.92
CA LYS A 56 -1.71 -13.53 8.41
C LYS A 56 -1.58 -12.25 7.58
N THR A 57 -1.43 -11.13 8.26
CA THR A 57 -0.93 -9.87 7.68
C THR A 57 0.50 -9.68 8.17
N TYR A 58 1.39 -9.33 7.27
CA TYR A 58 2.78 -9.01 7.52
C TYR A 58 2.88 -7.50 7.66
N LEU A 59 3.52 -7.04 8.72
CA LEU A 59 3.78 -5.63 8.97
C LEU A 59 5.28 -5.43 9.13
N TYR A 60 5.82 -4.50 8.38
CA TYR A 60 7.21 -4.09 8.47
C TYR A 60 7.27 -2.58 8.67
N SER A 61 8.16 -2.11 9.54
CA SER A 61 8.27 -0.70 9.87
C SER A 61 9.70 -0.32 10.20
N ASP A 62 10.02 0.96 9.98
CA ASP A 62 11.33 1.54 10.33
C ASP A 62 11.69 1.36 11.79
N TRP A 63 10.70 1.55 12.67
CA TRP A 63 10.91 1.56 14.13
C TRP A 63 11.07 0.18 14.74
N GLU A 64 10.63 -0.88 14.07
CA GLU A 64 10.71 -2.25 14.59
C GLU A 64 11.82 -3.05 13.90
N HIS A 65 11.99 -2.87 12.60
CA HIS A 65 12.88 -3.68 11.77
C HIS A 65 14.12 -2.91 11.30
N GLY A 66 14.04 -1.57 11.31
CA GLY A 66 14.97 -0.71 10.60
C GLY A 66 14.62 -0.57 9.11
N HIS A 67 14.95 0.58 8.54
CA HIS A 67 14.51 0.96 7.19
C HIS A 67 14.95 -0.03 6.11
N VAL A 68 16.23 -0.39 6.08
CA VAL A 68 16.79 -1.28 5.05
C VAL A 68 16.21 -2.70 5.14
N GLU A 69 16.04 -3.23 6.35
CA GLU A 69 15.49 -4.58 6.53
C GLU A 69 13.99 -4.63 6.20
N MET A 70 13.24 -3.58 6.53
CA MET A 70 11.86 -3.42 6.06
C MET A 70 11.80 -3.47 4.52
N LEU A 71 12.65 -2.70 3.83
CA LEU A 71 12.68 -2.66 2.38
C LEU A 71 13.07 -4.01 1.76
N LYS A 72 14.08 -4.70 2.31
CA LYS A 72 14.48 -6.05 1.87
C LYS A 72 13.32 -7.05 1.98
N ALA A 73 12.63 -7.07 3.11
CA ALA A 73 11.51 -7.98 3.32
C ALA A 73 10.38 -7.76 2.30
N ILE A 74 10.03 -6.50 2.04
CA ILE A 74 9.00 -6.17 1.05
C ILE A 74 9.48 -6.44 -0.38
N HIS A 75 10.74 -6.15 -0.69
CA HIS A 75 11.34 -6.48 -1.98
C HIS A 75 11.26 -7.99 -2.27
N GLU A 76 11.59 -8.84 -1.29
CA GLU A 76 11.46 -10.30 -1.40
C GLU A 76 10.01 -10.73 -1.63
N MET A 77 9.05 -10.17 -0.88
CA MET A 77 7.63 -10.50 -1.05
C MET A 77 7.12 -10.12 -2.45
N ILE A 78 7.46 -8.93 -2.94
CA ILE A 78 7.08 -8.50 -4.29
C ILE A 78 7.76 -9.38 -5.35
N SER A 79 9.03 -9.71 -5.16
CA SER A 79 9.78 -10.58 -6.09
C SER A 79 9.22 -12.00 -6.17
N TYR A 80 8.54 -12.46 -5.13
CA TYR A 80 7.90 -13.77 -5.07
C TYR A 80 6.46 -13.78 -5.56
N ALA A 81 5.85 -12.60 -5.74
CA ALA A 81 4.47 -12.46 -6.15
C ALA A 81 4.30 -12.59 -7.68
N ASP A 82 3.24 -13.25 -8.12
CA ASP A 82 2.79 -13.22 -9.53
C ASP A 82 2.02 -11.93 -9.82
N SER A 83 1.31 -11.41 -8.81
CA SER A 83 0.54 -10.17 -8.90
C SER A 83 0.56 -9.39 -7.58
N VAL A 84 0.56 -8.07 -7.68
CA VAL A 84 0.44 -7.17 -6.54
C VAL A 84 -0.85 -6.37 -6.65
N VAL A 85 -1.68 -6.45 -5.62
CA VAL A 85 -2.96 -5.73 -5.50
C VAL A 85 -2.77 -4.53 -4.58
N THR A 86 -3.13 -3.35 -5.06
CA THR A 86 -3.02 -2.08 -4.33
C THR A 86 -4.27 -1.23 -4.49
N TYR A 87 -4.34 -0.13 -3.73
CA TYR A 87 -5.35 0.92 -3.92
C TYR A 87 -4.71 2.25 -4.30
N ASN A 88 -4.71 2.58 -5.58
CA ASN A 88 -3.98 3.71 -6.19
C ASN A 88 -2.44 3.52 -6.18
N GLY A 89 -1.99 2.27 -6.05
CA GLY A 89 -0.58 1.96 -5.86
C GLY A 89 0.28 2.15 -7.11
N ASP A 90 -0.31 2.09 -8.31
CA ASP A 90 0.44 2.39 -9.55
C ASP A 90 0.95 3.84 -9.59
N ARG A 91 0.32 4.74 -8.84
CA ARG A 91 0.73 6.15 -8.74
C ARG A 91 1.46 6.47 -7.44
N PHE A 92 1.33 5.65 -6.42
CA PHE A 92 1.86 5.96 -5.10
C PHE A 92 2.74 4.85 -4.54
N ASP A 93 2.18 3.71 -4.15
CA ASP A 93 2.90 2.68 -3.40
C ASP A 93 4.09 2.10 -4.20
N LEU A 94 3.83 1.65 -5.42
CA LEU A 94 4.85 0.97 -6.22
C LEU A 94 5.99 1.90 -6.65
N PRO A 95 5.75 3.13 -7.17
CA PRO A 95 6.83 4.05 -7.48
C PRO A 95 7.63 4.47 -6.25
N LYS A 96 6.98 4.65 -5.10
CA LYS A 96 7.66 4.97 -3.83
C LYS A 96 8.58 3.83 -3.41
N LEU A 97 8.09 2.59 -3.38
CA LEU A 97 8.91 1.43 -3.04
C LEU A 97 10.06 1.22 -4.02
N GLN A 98 9.84 1.39 -5.32
CA GLN A 98 10.91 1.27 -6.32
C GLN A 98 12.01 2.32 -6.10
N GLY A 99 11.62 3.57 -5.79
CA GLY A 99 12.58 4.62 -5.44
C GLY A 99 13.39 4.26 -4.19
N GLU A 100 12.73 3.76 -3.15
CA GLU A 100 13.39 3.32 -1.91
C GLU A 100 14.31 2.11 -2.15
N PHE A 101 13.90 1.14 -2.95
CA PHE A 101 14.75 0.00 -3.33
C PHE A 101 16.02 0.44 -4.05
N LEU A 102 15.87 1.37 -5.00
CA LEU A 102 17.01 1.95 -5.72
C LEU A 102 17.98 2.67 -4.76
N LEU A 103 17.46 3.50 -3.85
CA LEU A 103 18.27 4.21 -2.84
C LEU A 103 18.96 3.24 -1.87
N ALA A 104 18.29 2.14 -1.53
CA ALA A 104 18.88 1.08 -0.68
C ALA A 104 19.86 0.16 -1.41
N GLY A 105 20.11 0.37 -2.71
CA GLY A 105 21.00 -0.47 -3.52
C GLY A 105 20.46 -1.87 -3.82
N LEU A 106 19.15 -2.06 -3.71
CA LEU A 106 18.51 -3.33 -4.08
C LEU A 106 18.37 -3.44 -5.60
N THR A 107 18.44 -4.66 -6.11
CA THR A 107 18.18 -4.94 -7.54
C THR A 107 16.71 -4.66 -7.87
N PRO A 108 16.36 -4.35 -9.13
CA PRO A 108 14.96 -4.27 -9.52
C PRO A 108 14.21 -5.56 -9.21
N THR A 109 12.96 -5.45 -8.73
CA THR A 109 12.09 -6.61 -8.61
C THR A 109 11.79 -7.20 -10.00
N PRO A 110 11.59 -8.52 -10.13
CA PRO A 110 11.09 -9.10 -11.37
C PRO A 110 9.79 -8.41 -11.81
N PRO A 111 9.47 -8.41 -13.11
CA PRO A 111 8.19 -7.91 -13.59
C PRO A 111 7.03 -8.61 -12.88
N VAL A 112 6.19 -7.84 -12.22
CA VAL A 112 5.00 -8.33 -11.51
C VAL A 112 3.76 -7.65 -12.07
N THR A 113 2.65 -8.38 -12.17
CA THR A 113 1.39 -7.80 -12.62
C THR A 113 0.78 -6.92 -11.54
N SER A 114 0.61 -5.63 -11.83
CA SER A 114 -0.07 -4.72 -10.91
C SER A 114 -1.59 -4.74 -11.14
N ILE A 115 -2.34 -4.89 -10.04
CA ILE A 115 -3.81 -4.82 -10.00
C ILE A 115 -4.21 -3.64 -9.12
N ASP A 116 -4.29 -2.45 -9.72
CA ASP A 116 -4.72 -1.25 -9.01
C ASP A 116 -6.25 -1.18 -8.93
N VAL A 117 -6.78 -1.52 -7.76
CA VAL A 117 -8.23 -1.57 -7.47
C VAL A 117 -8.90 -0.22 -7.66
N TYR A 118 -8.22 0.89 -7.34
CA TYR A 118 -8.75 2.24 -7.53
C TYR A 118 -9.12 2.54 -8.98
N LYS A 119 -8.33 2.07 -9.96
CA LYS A 119 -8.61 2.25 -11.38
C LYS A 119 -9.95 1.61 -11.80
N SER A 120 -10.28 0.47 -11.20
CA SER A 120 -11.55 -0.21 -11.45
C SER A 120 -12.72 0.47 -10.75
N VAL A 121 -12.52 0.87 -9.48
CA VAL A 121 -13.53 1.60 -8.69
C VAL A 121 -13.93 2.91 -9.37
N LYS A 122 -12.97 3.65 -9.93
CA LYS A 122 -13.27 4.89 -10.68
C LYS A 122 -14.23 4.70 -11.85
N LYS A 123 -14.27 3.50 -12.45
CA LYS A 123 -15.14 3.20 -13.60
C LYS A 123 -16.59 2.88 -13.19
N PHE A 124 -16.87 2.68 -11.91
CA PHE A 124 -18.23 2.41 -11.43
C PHE A 124 -19.10 3.67 -11.27
N GLY A 125 -18.53 4.86 -11.49
CA GLY A 125 -19.30 6.10 -11.40
C GLY A 125 -19.67 6.51 -9.96
N PHE A 126 -19.01 5.97 -8.94
CA PHE A 126 -19.20 6.43 -7.57
C PHE A 126 -18.80 7.90 -7.43
N PHE A 127 -19.59 8.67 -6.68
CA PHE A 127 -19.32 10.09 -6.45
C PHE A 127 -17.94 10.36 -5.84
N ILE A 128 -17.48 9.48 -4.92
CA ILE A 128 -16.15 9.51 -4.33
C ILE A 128 -15.55 8.10 -4.38
N SER A 129 -14.36 7.99 -4.97
CA SER A 129 -13.64 6.72 -5.12
C SER A 129 -12.53 6.54 -4.08
N LYS A 130 -12.65 7.13 -2.88
CA LYS A 130 -11.68 6.88 -1.78
C LYS A 130 -12.01 5.56 -1.09
N LEU A 131 -11.00 4.78 -0.71
CA LEU A 131 -11.18 3.51 0.02
C LEU A 131 -12.06 3.69 1.27
N ALA A 132 -11.84 4.77 2.02
CA ALA A 132 -12.63 5.13 3.21
C ALA A 132 -14.13 5.38 2.93
N VAL A 133 -14.51 5.62 1.68
CA VAL A 133 -15.92 5.85 1.27
C VAL A 133 -16.49 4.60 0.62
N VAL A 134 -15.72 3.96 -0.24
CA VAL A 134 -16.17 2.78 -1.00
C VAL A 134 -16.32 1.55 -0.09
N GLY A 135 -15.46 1.40 0.92
CA GLY A 135 -15.55 0.31 1.88
C GLY A 135 -16.92 0.26 2.59
N PRO A 136 -17.33 1.32 3.30
CA PRO A 136 -18.66 1.40 3.91
C PRO A 136 -19.79 1.32 2.90
N LEU A 137 -19.68 1.96 1.73
CA LEU A 137 -20.71 1.93 0.68
C LEU A 137 -21.03 0.50 0.20
N LEU A 138 -20.05 -0.39 0.26
CA LEU A 138 -20.19 -1.79 -0.14
C LEU A 138 -20.33 -2.77 1.06
N ASP A 139 -20.56 -2.25 2.26
CA ASP A 139 -20.68 -3.03 3.52
C ASP A 139 -19.44 -3.90 3.84
N LEU A 140 -18.25 -3.45 3.44
CA LEU A 140 -16.99 -4.17 3.64
C LEU A 140 -16.28 -3.80 4.95
N GLY A 141 -16.76 -2.74 5.60
CA GLY A 141 -16.16 -2.13 6.79
C GLY A 141 -15.65 -0.72 6.52
N ALA A 142 -15.26 -0.03 7.59
CA ALA A 142 -14.75 1.33 7.52
C ALA A 142 -13.23 1.37 7.71
N LYS A 143 -12.59 2.36 7.09
CA LYS A 143 -11.20 2.71 7.36
C LYS A 143 -11.10 3.27 8.79
N GLN A 144 -10.06 2.91 9.54
CA GLN A 144 -9.86 3.40 10.88
C GLN A 144 -9.47 4.89 10.85
N GLU A 145 -9.97 5.67 11.82
CA GLU A 145 -9.56 7.06 11.96
C GLU A 145 -8.15 7.17 12.55
N THR A 146 -7.28 7.89 11.85
CA THR A 146 -5.89 8.10 12.29
C THR A 146 -5.77 9.16 13.40
N GLY A 147 -6.71 10.11 13.45
CA GLY A 147 -6.60 11.31 14.28
C GLY A 147 -5.82 12.43 13.59
N GLY A 148 -5.67 12.34 12.25
CA GLY A 148 -5.06 13.35 11.40
C GLY A 148 -3.53 13.33 11.44
N PHE A 149 -2.93 14.42 10.96
CA PHE A 149 -1.49 14.55 10.75
C PHE A 149 -0.65 14.37 12.02
N LYS A 150 -1.24 14.60 13.19
CA LYS A 150 -0.59 14.42 14.49
C LYS A 150 -0.07 12.98 14.68
N LEU A 151 -0.76 11.97 14.15
CA LEU A 151 -0.29 10.59 14.26
C LEU A 151 1.10 10.43 13.62
N TRP A 152 1.31 11.01 12.43
CA TRP A 152 2.61 10.95 11.74
C TRP A 152 3.71 11.66 12.53
N LEU A 153 3.42 12.84 13.09
CA LEU A 153 4.37 13.54 13.95
C LEU A 153 4.78 12.72 15.18
N ASP A 154 3.79 12.11 15.85
CA ASP A 154 4.04 11.28 17.04
C ASP A 154 4.84 10.01 16.67
N VAL A 155 4.57 9.38 15.52
CA VAL A 155 5.34 8.22 15.01
C VAL A 155 6.79 8.61 14.76
N MET A 156 7.03 9.71 14.04
CA MET A 156 8.38 10.21 13.76
C MET A 156 9.13 10.63 15.01
N ALA A 157 8.42 11.11 16.04
CA ALA A 157 8.98 11.40 17.35
C ALA A 157 9.29 10.16 18.20
N GLY A 158 9.05 8.95 17.68
CA GLY A 158 9.32 7.69 18.39
C GLY A 158 8.28 7.29 19.44
N ASN A 159 7.07 7.88 19.41
CA ASN A 159 6.02 7.52 20.34
C ASN A 159 5.50 6.10 20.06
N VAL A 160 5.78 5.17 20.96
CA VAL A 160 5.45 3.74 20.84
C VAL A 160 3.94 3.50 20.68
N SER A 161 3.09 4.28 21.35
CA SER A 161 1.63 4.15 21.22
C SER A 161 1.16 4.56 19.82
N ALA A 162 1.74 5.64 19.27
CA ALA A 162 1.46 6.11 17.92
C ALA A 162 1.95 5.10 16.87
N GLN A 163 3.15 4.53 17.05
CA GLN A 163 3.71 3.48 16.19
C GLN A 163 2.79 2.24 16.14
N LYS A 164 2.32 1.78 17.30
CA LYS A 164 1.35 0.68 17.38
C LYS A 164 0.00 1.02 16.72
N LYS A 165 -0.43 2.28 16.81
CA LYS A 165 -1.65 2.75 16.14
C LYS A 165 -1.46 2.77 14.63
N MET A 166 -0.32 3.25 14.13
CA MET A 166 0.02 3.27 12.71
C MET A 166 0.08 1.84 12.13
N ALA A 167 0.73 0.92 12.83
CA ALA A 167 0.81 -0.48 12.42
C ALA A 167 -0.59 -1.11 12.29
N ARG A 168 -1.48 -0.90 13.27
CA ARG A 168 -2.87 -1.38 13.19
C ARG A 168 -3.66 -0.74 12.06
N TYR A 169 -3.44 0.54 11.80
CA TYR A 169 -4.06 1.25 10.70
C TYR A 169 -3.65 0.62 9.37
N CYS A 170 -2.35 0.46 9.11
CA CYS A 170 -1.82 -0.16 7.90
C CYS A 170 -2.34 -1.61 7.72
N GLU A 171 -2.38 -2.40 8.80
CA GLU A 171 -2.95 -3.75 8.78
C GLU A 171 -4.42 -3.78 8.36
N GLN A 172 -5.22 -2.86 8.87
CA GLN A 172 -6.65 -2.79 8.56
C GLN A 172 -6.90 -2.33 7.14
N ASP A 173 -6.08 -1.43 6.60
CA ASP A 173 -6.18 -0.99 5.22
C ASP A 173 -5.93 -2.14 4.25
N VAL A 174 -4.93 -2.98 4.49
CA VAL A 174 -4.68 -4.18 3.68
C VAL A 174 -5.85 -5.18 3.78
N LYS A 175 -6.43 -5.37 4.96
CA LYS A 175 -7.60 -6.25 5.15
C LYS A 175 -8.85 -5.71 4.44
N LEU A 176 -9.06 -4.40 4.46
CA LEU A 176 -10.15 -3.76 3.74
C LEU A 176 -9.93 -3.84 2.22
N LEU A 177 -8.68 -3.64 1.78
CA LEU A 177 -8.29 -3.82 0.38
C LEU A 177 -8.59 -5.24 -0.12
N GLU A 178 -8.29 -6.29 0.66
CA GLU A 178 -8.61 -7.67 0.29
C GLU A 178 -10.11 -7.87 0.09
N LYS A 179 -10.93 -7.41 1.05
CA LYS A 179 -12.38 -7.52 0.94
C LYS A 179 -12.92 -6.80 -0.30
N LEU A 180 -12.42 -5.59 -0.55
CA LEU A 180 -12.81 -4.81 -1.71
C LEU A 180 -12.38 -5.48 -3.01
N TYR A 181 -11.11 -5.92 -3.09
CA TYR A 181 -10.61 -6.65 -4.25
C TYR A 181 -11.47 -7.88 -4.57
N LEU A 182 -11.75 -8.72 -3.58
CA LEU A 182 -12.59 -9.91 -3.76
C LEU A 182 -14.02 -9.55 -4.24
N ARG A 183 -14.59 -8.47 -3.70
CA ARG A 183 -15.92 -7.99 -4.07
C ARG A 183 -16.00 -7.51 -5.52
N ILE A 184 -14.98 -6.77 -5.99
CA ILE A 184 -15.00 -6.18 -7.33
C ILE A 184 -14.26 -7.00 -8.38
N ARG A 185 -13.53 -8.04 -7.98
CA ARG A 185 -12.75 -8.90 -8.88
C ARG A 185 -13.50 -9.34 -10.14
N PRO A 186 -14.77 -9.76 -10.07
CA PRO A 186 -15.55 -10.16 -11.27
C PRO A 186 -15.78 -9.02 -12.27
N TYR A 187 -15.62 -7.76 -11.84
CA TYR A 187 -15.84 -6.56 -12.65
C TYR A 187 -14.54 -5.98 -13.22
N ILE A 188 -13.38 -6.50 -12.85
CA ILE A 188 -12.08 -6.04 -13.34
C ILE A 188 -11.84 -6.59 -14.74
N ARG A 189 -12.03 -5.76 -15.77
CA ARG A 189 -11.99 -6.18 -17.19
C ARG A 189 -10.64 -6.76 -17.63
N ASN A 190 -9.55 -6.18 -17.13
CA ASN A 190 -8.17 -6.59 -17.47
C ASN A 190 -7.54 -7.36 -16.31
N HIS A 191 -8.36 -8.11 -15.56
CA HIS A 191 -7.81 -8.95 -14.51
C HIS A 191 -6.93 -10.02 -15.13
N PRO A 192 -5.69 -10.21 -14.64
CA PRO A 192 -4.85 -11.29 -15.15
C PRO A 192 -5.58 -12.63 -15.01
N HIS A 193 -5.35 -13.51 -15.99
CA HIS A 193 -6.01 -14.81 -16.00
C HIS A 193 -5.48 -15.68 -14.84
N MET A 194 -6.21 -15.68 -13.76
CA MET A 194 -5.86 -16.38 -12.52
C MET A 194 -6.48 -17.79 -12.49
N GLY A 195 -6.47 -18.51 -13.64
CA GLY A 195 -7.14 -19.77 -13.74
C GLY A 195 -8.68 -19.67 -13.53
N LYS A 196 -9.47 -20.40 -14.25
CA LYS A 196 -10.89 -20.58 -13.92
C LYS A 196 -10.96 -21.40 -12.63
N VAL A 197 -11.16 -20.77 -11.49
CA VAL A 197 -11.82 -21.46 -10.37
C VAL A 197 -13.21 -21.78 -10.91
N GLY A 198 -13.51 -23.07 -11.03
CA GLY A 198 -14.72 -23.54 -11.66
C GLY A 198 -15.95 -22.83 -11.11
N ALA A 199 -16.67 -22.16 -11.99
CA ALA A 199 -18.06 -21.83 -11.77
C ALA A 199 -18.85 -23.14 -12.00
N HIS A 200 -19.35 -23.69 -10.94
CA HIS A 200 -20.46 -24.63 -10.95
C HIS A 200 -21.53 -24.13 -9.99
#